data_c97d16ce3f78a60094b5bd799bee65ac
#
_entry.id   c97d16ce3f78a60094b5bd799bee65ac
#
_cell.length_a   1.000
_cell.length_b   1.000
_cell.length_c   1.000
_cell.angle_alpha   90.00
_cell.angle_beta   90.00
_cell.angle_gamma   90.00
#
_symmetry.space_group_name_H-M   'P 1'
#
loop_
_entity.id
_entity.type
_entity.pdbx_description
1 polymer ?
#
loop_
_entity_poly.entity_id
_entity_poly.type
_entity_poly.pdbx_seq_one_letter_code
_entity_poly.pdbx_strand_id
1 'polypeptide(L)' 'MALKLKVTLIRSGINRPQRHKDTIKGLGLTRLHKSVVLNDTPAIRGMIRSVHHMVRVEPAE' A
#
# COMPACT_ATOMS: atom_id res chain seq x y z
N MET A 1 -3.10 17.15 -10.35
CA MET A 1 -3.41 16.03 -9.45
C MET A 1 -2.82 14.75 -10.01
N ALA A 2 -2.23 13.93 -9.15
CA ALA A 2 -1.72 12.64 -9.59
C ALA A 2 -2.90 11.69 -9.86
N LEU A 3 -2.86 10.99 -10.99
CA LEU A 3 -3.86 9.98 -11.34
C LEU A 3 -3.50 8.62 -10.76
N LYS A 4 -2.27 8.44 -10.35
CA LYS A 4 -1.75 7.19 -9.82
C LYS A 4 -0.92 7.45 -8.58
N LEU A 5 -0.82 6.43 -7.74
CA LEU A 5 -0.04 6.48 -6.51
C LEU A 5 1.00 5.38 -6.53
N LYS A 6 2.22 5.74 -6.15
CA LYS A 6 3.29 4.76 -5.95
C LYS A 6 3.32 4.41 -4.47
N VAL A 7 3.08 3.15 -4.18
CA VAL A 7 3.02 2.65 -2.81
C VAL A 7 4.18 1.70 -2.58
N THR A 8 4.98 1.97 -1.55
CA THR A 8 6.15 1.17 -1.20
C THR A 8 5.96 0.60 0.20
N LEU A 9 6.17 -0.70 0.35
CA LEU A 9 6.12 -1.33 1.67
C LEU A 9 7.42 -1.04 2.41
N ILE A 10 7.33 -0.30 3.51
CA ILE A 10 8.52 0.11 4.29
C ILE A 10 8.64 -0.63 5.61
N ARG A 11 7.60 -1.37 6.03
CA ARG A 11 7.65 -2.16 7.26
C ARG A 11 7.10 -3.54 7.01
N SER A 12 7.71 -4.55 7.66
CA SER A 12 7.26 -5.93 7.57
C SER A 12 5.87 -6.11 8.16
N GLY A 13 5.08 -7.01 7.58
CA GLY A 13 3.78 -7.42 8.13
C GLY A 13 3.88 -8.43 9.25
N ILE A 14 5.08 -8.84 9.66
CA ILE A 14 5.27 -9.76 10.77
C ILE A 14 4.74 -9.11 12.04
N ASN A 15 3.99 -9.86 12.83
CA ASN A 15 3.37 -9.39 14.08
C ASN A 15 2.27 -8.35 13.86
N ARG A 16 1.71 -8.27 12.64
CA ARG A 16 0.58 -7.41 12.35
C ARG A 16 -0.70 -8.25 12.23
N PRO A 17 -1.89 -7.64 12.45
CA PRO A 17 -3.14 -8.36 12.25
C PRO A 17 -3.25 -8.94 10.84
N GLN A 18 -3.92 -10.08 10.71
CA GLN A 18 -4.08 -10.75 9.43
C GLN A 18 -4.75 -9.86 8.39
N ARG A 19 -5.73 -9.06 8.81
CA ARG A 19 -6.41 -8.13 7.88
C ARG A 19 -5.44 -7.13 7.24
N HIS A 20 -4.40 -6.69 7.97
CA HIS A 20 -3.39 -5.79 7.41
C HIS A 20 -2.54 -6.52 6.38
N LYS A 21 -2.18 -7.77 6.66
CA LYS A 21 -1.43 -8.60 5.72
C LYS A 21 -2.22 -8.83 4.45
N ASP A 22 -3.53 -9.10 4.57
CA ASP A 22 -4.40 -9.30 3.41
C ASP A 22 -4.53 -8.02 2.60
N THR A 23 -4.63 -6.86 3.24
CA THR A 23 -4.69 -5.58 2.58
C THR A 23 -3.39 -5.31 1.81
N ILE A 24 -2.25 -5.57 2.42
CA ILE A 24 -0.93 -5.43 1.78
C ILE A 24 -0.85 -6.32 0.53
N LYS A 25 -1.28 -7.57 0.63
CA LYS A 25 -1.34 -8.48 -0.54
C LYS A 25 -2.28 -7.96 -1.61
N GLY A 26 -3.43 -7.43 -1.21
CA GLY A 26 -4.40 -6.85 -2.14
C GLY A 26 -3.85 -5.67 -2.90
N LEU A 27 -2.92 -4.93 -2.30
CA LEU A 27 -2.22 -3.83 -2.95
C LEU A 27 -1.10 -4.32 -3.89
N GLY A 28 -0.71 -5.59 -3.79
CA GLY A 28 0.37 -6.15 -4.59
C GLY A 28 1.73 -6.09 -3.94
N LEU A 29 1.78 -5.72 -2.66
CA LEU A 29 3.04 -5.58 -1.93
C LEU A 29 3.35 -6.91 -1.22
N THR A 30 4.18 -7.71 -1.83
CA THR A 30 4.53 -9.04 -1.30
C THR A 30 5.87 -9.08 -0.58
N ARG A 31 6.68 -8.05 -0.72
CA ARG A 31 8.02 -7.98 -0.12
C ARG A 31 8.27 -6.61 0.47
N LEU A 32 9.11 -6.57 1.50
CA LEU A 32 9.59 -5.32 2.06
C LEU A 32 10.33 -4.52 0.97
N HIS A 33 10.10 -3.23 0.94
CA HIS A 33 10.67 -2.29 -0.03
C HIS A 33 10.18 -2.47 -1.47
N LYS A 34 9.20 -3.36 -1.70
CA LYS A 34 8.57 -3.46 -3.00
C LYS A 34 7.65 -2.26 -3.22
N SER A 35 7.69 -1.72 -4.43
CA SER A 35 6.82 -0.62 -4.84
C SER A 35 5.85 -1.07 -5.91
N VAL A 36 4.64 -0.55 -5.88
CA VAL A 36 3.64 -0.75 -6.94
C VAL A 36 3.01 0.58 -7.27
N VAL A 37 2.56 0.72 -8.52
CA VAL A 37 1.82 1.91 -8.96
C VAL A 37 0.37 1.51 -9.13
N LEU A 38 -0.51 2.21 -8.44
CA LEU A 38 -1.94 1.91 -8.40
C LEU A 38 -2.73 3.14 -8.81
N ASN A 39 -3.94 2.91 -9.35
CA ASN A 39 -4.84 4.00 -9.68
C ASN A 39 -5.31 4.67 -8.39
N ASP A 40 -5.42 6.00 -8.43
CA ASP A 40 -5.92 6.77 -7.30
C ASP A 40 -7.45 6.72 -7.30
N THR A 41 -7.98 5.70 -6.63
CA THR A 41 -9.42 5.50 -6.50
C THR A 41 -9.79 5.47 -5.02
N PRO A 42 -11.07 5.74 -4.68
CA PRO A 42 -11.50 5.66 -3.27
C PRO A 42 -11.24 4.30 -2.64
N ALA A 43 -11.40 3.20 -3.41
CA ALA A 43 -11.13 1.86 -2.89
C ALA A 43 -9.64 1.69 -2.53
N ILE A 44 -8.75 2.11 -3.42
CA ILE A 44 -7.31 2.03 -3.17
C ILE A 44 -6.90 2.93 -2.01
N ARG A 45 -7.45 4.13 -1.92
CA ARG A 45 -7.17 5.04 -0.81
C ARG A 45 -7.62 4.45 0.53
N GLY A 46 -8.76 3.77 0.55
CA GLY A 46 -9.24 3.10 1.75
C GLY A 46 -8.30 2.00 2.21
N MET A 47 -7.80 1.19 1.27
CA MET A 47 -6.82 0.15 1.57
C MET A 47 -5.51 0.75 2.12
N ILE A 48 -5.02 1.80 1.47
CA ILE A 48 -3.80 2.48 1.90
C ILE A 48 -3.97 3.06 3.30
N ARG A 49 -5.13 3.66 3.58
CA ARG A 49 -5.40 4.25 4.89
C ARG A 49 -5.32 3.20 6.00
N SER A 50 -5.79 1.98 5.73
CA SER A 50 -5.73 0.89 6.71
C SER A 50 -4.32 0.51 7.09
N VAL A 51 -3.36 0.68 6.19
CA VAL A 51 -1.97 0.25 6.37
C VAL A 51 -0.97 1.38 6.20
N HIS A 52 -1.42 2.64 6.31
CA HIS A 52 -0.58 3.81 6.06
C HIS A 52 0.69 3.83 6.93
N HIS A 53 0.64 3.23 8.11
CA HIS A 53 1.78 3.16 9.02
C HIS A 53 2.84 2.15 8.55
N MET A 54 2.53 1.35 7.52
CA MET A 54 3.42 0.32 7.00
C MET A 54 3.93 0.64 5.60
N VAL A 55 3.38 1.64 4.95
CA VAL A 55 3.71 1.95 3.56
C VAL A 55 4.05 3.42 3.39
N ARG A 56 4.80 3.71 2.34
CA ARG A 56 5.06 5.06 1.88
C ARG A 56 4.29 5.28 0.59
N VAL A 57 3.56 6.39 0.49
CA VAL A 57 2.77 6.71 -0.68
C VAL A 57 3.30 7.98 -1.32
N GLU A 58 3.53 7.93 -2.62
CA GLU A 58 4.00 9.07 -3.39
C GLU A 58 3.12 9.23 -4.63
N PRO A 59 2.92 10.47 -5.11
CA PRO A 59 2.22 10.65 -6.37
C PRO A 59 3.04 10.04 -7.50
N ALA A 60 2.36 9.40 -8.45
CA ALA A 60 2.97 8.80 -9.62
C ALA A 60 2.09 9.06 -10.84
N GLU A 61 2.69 9.17 -11.99
CA GLU A 61 1.97 9.36 -13.24
C GLU A 61 2.42 8.36 -14.28
#